data_d0dca27c9870ca307805c0d0caedb496
#
_entry.id   d0dca27c9870ca307805c0d0caedb496
#
_cell.length_a   1.000
_cell.length_b   1.000
_cell.length_c   1.000
_cell.angle_alpha   90.00
_cell.angle_beta   90.00
_cell.angle_gamma   90.00
#
_symmetry.space_group_name_H-M   'P 1'
#
loop_
_entity.id
_entity.type
_entity.pdbx_description
1 polymer ?
#
loop_
_entity_poly.entity_id
_entity_poly.type
_entity_poly.pdbx_seq_one_letter_code
_entity_poly.pdbx_strand_id
1 'polypeptide(L)'
;MDALELRYRRYVLLATVVGDGEESVTPTALLAALEERCSVVASEVVIEVACPPHDLWLTFSTEEKCTDVPFSSMKFKCCRRWIQFTRWSRFIRAEPGALEYRCKLSFEGLPNQSWTTELVKAVLKDLGGELIEILPPTNRHELEVMAWLRDPFYVGKLVTIEIPEPTLFNKQPESMDEYEAMQFDLGDYGPSSPKKKRTLLYPVLCHMKEVIDRGPLLAEDLPAEWLPAEGEHLSHKHIFKTRLGKIDGTGESEAV
;
A
#
# COMPACT_ATOMS: atom_id res chain seq x y z
N MET A 1 3.43 10.10 1.55
CA MET A 1 1.98 10.18 1.29
C MET A 1 1.43 11.56 1.65
N ASP A 2 1.81 12.12 2.77
CA ASP A 2 1.18 13.35 3.31
C ASP A 2 1.28 14.60 2.44
N ALA A 3 2.44 14.85 1.81
CA ALA A 3 2.59 16.02 0.93
C ALA A 3 1.72 15.95 -0.34
N LEU A 4 1.58 14.76 -0.93
CA LEU A 4 0.74 14.53 -2.11
C LEU A 4 -0.75 14.60 -1.73
N GLU A 5 -1.13 14.03 -0.60
CA GLU A 5 -2.48 14.13 -0.05
C GLU A 5 -2.88 15.58 0.19
N LEU A 6 -2.03 16.35 0.85
CA LEU A 6 -2.26 17.77 1.11
C LEU A 6 -2.45 18.56 -0.20
N ARG A 7 -1.64 18.26 -1.21
CA ARG A 7 -1.77 18.85 -2.53
C ARG A 7 -3.11 18.51 -3.17
N TYR A 8 -3.50 17.23 -3.18
CA TYR A 8 -4.77 16.82 -3.78
C TYR A 8 -5.98 17.42 -3.06
N ARG A 9 -5.97 17.45 -1.74
CA ARG A 9 -7.07 18.08 -0.96
C ARG A 9 -7.30 19.54 -1.30
N ARG A 10 -6.25 20.28 -1.67
CA ARG A 10 -6.33 21.71 -1.98
C ARG A 10 -6.65 22.01 -3.44
N TYR A 11 -6.11 21.23 -4.35
CA TYR A 11 -6.09 21.54 -5.77
C TYR A 11 -6.93 20.63 -6.64
N VAL A 12 -7.56 19.57 -6.08
CA VAL A 12 -8.28 18.60 -6.88
C VAL A 12 -9.75 18.55 -6.55
N LEU A 13 -10.56 18.61 -7.61
CA LEU A 13 -11.98 18.27 -7.60
C LEU A 13 -12.24 17.05 -8.47
N LEU A 14 -13.22 16.28 -8.05
CA LEU A 14 -13.79 15.19 -8.83
C LEU A 14 -15.18 15.60 -9.31
N ALA A 15 -15.46 15.39 -10.57
CA ALA A 15 -16.75 15.67 -11.15
C ALA A 15 -17.48 14.38 -11.47
N THR A 16 -18.73 14.29 -11.03
CA THR A 16 -19.66 13.21 -11.36
C THR A 16 -20.80 13.78 -12.18
N VAL A 17 -21.06 13.14 -13.30
CA VAL A 17 -22.15 13.53 -14.20
C VAL A 17 -23.43 12.87 -13.72
N VAL A 18 -24.44 13.66 -13.41
CA VAL A 18 -25.71 13.18 -12.84
C VAL A 18 -26.84 13.42 -13.85
N GLY A 19 -27.73 12.46 -13.94
CA GLY A 19 -28.92 12.49 -14.81
C GLY A 19 -28.72 11.77 -16.12
N ASP A 20 -29.85 11.36 -16.73
CA ASP A 20 -29.90 10.65 -18.00
C ASP A 20 -29.80 11.64 -19.16
N GLY A 21 -28.97 11.33 -20.14
CA GLY A 21 -28.78 12.13 -21.34
C GLY A 21 -27.87 11.40 -22.32
N GLU A 22 -28.16 11.55 -23.62
CA GLU A 22 -27.39 10.91 -24.70
C GLU A 22 -26.00 11.57 -24.89
N GLU A 23 -25.84 12.83 -24.52
CA GLU A 23 -24.57 13.55 -24.68
C GLU A 23 -23.58 13.22 -23.55
N SER A 24 -22.41 12.75 -23.91
CA SER A 24 -21.32 12.55 -22.95
C SER A 24 -20.67 13.90 -22.61
N VAL A 25 -20.42 14.13 -21.32
CA VAL A 25 -19.66 15.30 -20.87
C VAL A 25 -18.18 15.03 -21.09
N THR A 26 -17.60 15.73 -22.05
CA THR A 26 -16.15 15.64 -22.34
C THR A 26 -15.35 16.64 -21.50
N PRO A 27 -14.03 16.43 -21.29
CA PRO A 27 -13.16 17.40 -20.64
C PRO A 27 -13.24 18.80 -21.25
N THR A 28 -13.30 18.88 -22.59
CA THR A 28 -13.41 20.14 -23.33
C THR A 28 -14.74 20.84 -23.11
N ALA A 29 -15.84 20.11 -23.08
CA ALA A 29 -17.15 20.68 -22.81
C ALA A 29 -17.27 21.18 -21.36
N LEU A 30 -16.69 20.44 -20.41
CA LEU A 30 -16.65 20.89 -19.00
C LEU A 30 -15.79 22.15 -18.84
N LEU A 31 -14.62 22.20 -19.52
CA LEU A 31 -13.76 23.39 -19.50
C LEU A 31 -14.50 24.64 -19.98
N ALA A 32 -15.15 24.55 -21.15
CA ALA A 32 -15.95 25.67 -21.67
C ALA A 32 -17.04 26.15 -20.69
N ALA A 33 -17.71 25.21 -20.01
CA ALA A 33 -18.69 25.53 -18.99
C ALA A 33 -18.08 26.19 -17.72
N LEU A 34 -16.86 25.80 -17.34
CA LEU A 34 -16.12 26.41 -16.23
C LEU A 34 -15.62 27.82 -16.60
N GLU A 35 -15.16 28.04 -17.82
CA GLU A 35 -14.79 29.37 -18.33
C GLU A 35 -15.97 30.33 -18.28
N GLU A 36 -17.14 29.90 -18.79
CA GLU A 36 -18.34 30.72 -18.86
C GLU A 36 -18.88 31.10 -17.48
N ARG A 37 -18.84 30.16 -16.50
CA ARG A 37 -19.56 30.31 -15.23
C ARG A 37 -18.69 30.62 -14.03
N CYS A 38 -17.44 30.17 -14.04
CA CYS A 38 -16.52 30.29 -12.92
C CYS A 38 -15.28 31.10 -13.28
N SER A 39 -15.18 31.59 -14.52
CA SER A 39 -14.01 32.35 -15.02
C SER A 39 -12.69 31.56 -14.82
N VAL A 40 -12.74 30.24 -14.97
CA VAL A 40 -11.59 29.34 -14.91
C VAL A 40 -11.13 29.08 -16.33
N VAL A 41 -9.94 29.54 -16.67
CA VAL A 41 -9.38 29.39 -18.04
C VAL A 41 -8.54 28.09 -18.18
N ALA A 42 -8.32 27.68 -19.44
CA ALA A 42 -7.62 26.43 -19.74
C ALA A 42 -6.20 26.33 -19.15
N SER A 43 -5.52 27.45 -18.88
CA SER A 43 -4.20 27.44 -18.24
C SER A 43 -4.25 27.23 -16.72
N GLU A 44 -5.43 27.31 -16.11
CA GLU A 44 -5.61 27.21 -14.67
C GLU A 44 -6.13 25.87 -14.20
N VAL A 45 -6.64 25.02 -15.11
CA VAL A 45 -7.18 23.69 -14.78
C VAL A 45 -6.81 22.64 -15.82
N VAL A 46 -6.39 21.48 -15.35
CA VAL A 46 -6.21 20.29 -16.18
C VAL A 46 -7.37 19.35 -15.87
N ILE A 47 -8.09 18.94 -16.91
CA ILE A 47 -9.25 18.05 -16.79
C ILE A 47 -8.93 16.72 -17.48
N GLU A 48 -8.99 15.63 -16.72
CA GLU A 48 -8.71 14.28 -17.16
C GLU A 48 -9.90 13.38 -16.89
N VAL A 49 -9.96 12.25 -17.58
CA VAL A 49 -10.98 11.22 -17.30
C VAL A 49 -10.63 10.55 -15.98
N ALA A 50 -11.59 10.47 -15.08
CA ALA A 50 -11.42 9.82 -13.79
C ALA A 50 -11.78 8.32 -13.85
N CYS A 51 -11.46 7.62 -12.76
CA CYS A 51 -11.97 6.27 -12.55
C CYS A 51 -13.34 6.31 -11.86
N PRO A 52 -14.27 5.40 -12.20
CA PRO A 52 -15.55 5.29 -11.50
C PRO A 52 -15.40 5.27 -9.97
N PRO A 53 -16.31 5.85 -9.19
CA PRO A 53 -17.62 6.37 -9.59
C PRO A 53 -17.64 7.81 -10.16
N HIS A 54 -16.48 8.45 -10.28
CA HIS A 54 -16.38 9.80 -10.84
C HIS A 54 -16.07 9.73 -12.34
N ASP A 55 -16.48 10.74 -13.07
CA ASP A 55 -16.29 10.81 -14.52
C ASP A 55 -15.04 11.61 -14.89
N LEU A 56 -14.80 12.72 -14.20
CA LEU A 56 -13.70 13.62 -14.53
C LEU A 56 -12.91 14.02 -13.28
N TRP A 57 -11.60 14.20 -13.47
CA TRP A 57 -10.61 14.63 -12.49
C TRP A 57 -10.11 16.02 -12.88
N LEU A 58 -10.24 17.00 -12.01
CA LEU A 58 -9.86 18.38 -12.24
C LEU A 58 -8.71 18.76 -11.32
N THR A 59 -7.57 19.15 -11.87
CA THR A 59 -6.43 19.67 -11.11
C THR A 59 -6.27 21.14 -11.38
N PHE A 60 -6.43 21.97 -10.36
CA PHE A 60 -6.32 23.42 -10.45
C PHE A 60 -4.90 23.91 -10.17
N SER A 61 -4.52 25.03 -10.77
CA SER A 61 -3.23 25.68 -10.54
C SER A 61 -3.14 26.36 -9.18
N THR A 62 -4.28 26.84 -8.65
CA THR A 62 -4.38 27.49 -7.33
C THR A 62 -5.56 26.96 -6.52
N GLU A 63 -5.46 27.08 -5.19
CA GLU A 63 -6.54 26.69 -4.28
C GLU A 63 -7.77 27.60 -4.43
N GLU A 64 -7.55 28.89 -4.75
CA GLU A 64 -8.62 29.87 -4.96
C GLU A 64 -9.50 29.42 -6.12
N LYS A 65 -8.93 29.09 -7.26
CA LYS A 65 -9.68 28.61 -8.42
C LYS A 65 -10.43 27.30 -8.15
N CYS A 66 -9.85 26.44 -7.34
CA CYS A 66 -10.52 25.23 -6.90
C CYS A 66 -11.76 25.54 -6.01
N THR A 67 -11.71 26.63 -5.23
CA THR A 67 -12.84 27.05 -4.36
C THR A 67 -13.90 27.87 -5.10
N ASP A 68 -13.57 28.48 -6.21
CA ASP A 68 -14.52 29.24 -7.05
C ASP A 68 -15.55 28.31 -7.73
N VAL A 69 -15.22 27.02 -7.87
CA VAL A 69 -16.15 26.04 -8.43
C VAL A 69 -17.17 25.65 -7.36
N PRO A 70 -18.47 25.77 -7.65
CA PRO A 70 -19.51 25.51 -6.65
C PRO A 70 -19.61 24.03 -6.30
N PHE A 71 -19.54 23.72 -5.00
CA PHE A 71 -19.74 22.36 -4.47
C PHE A 71 -21.19 21.88 -4.48
N SER A 72 -22.12 22.77 -4.72
CA SER A 72 -23.54 22.40 -4.74
C SER A 72 -23.90 21.71 -6.04
N SER A 73 -24.11 20.42 -5.97
CA SER A 73 -24.37 19.50 -7.06
C SER A 73 -25.51 19.91 -7.99
N MET A 74 -26.49 20.63 -7.50
CA MET A 74 -27.70 20.95 -8.24
C MET A 74 -27.63 22.24 -9.08
N LYS A 75 -26.49 22.93 -9.10
CA LYS A 75 -26.38 24.25 -9.74
C LYS A 75 -25.45 24.32 -10.95
N PHE A 76 -24.67 23.29 -11.23
CA PHE A 76 -23.76 23.31 -12.35
C PHE A 76 -24.24 22.38 -13.47
N LYS A 77 -24.54 22.97 -14.64
CA LYS A 77 -24.96 22.23 -15.84
C LYS A 77 -23.88 22.29 -16.91
N CYS A 78 -23.61 21.14 -17.53
CA CYS A 78 -22.79 21.01 -18.72
C CYS A 78 -23.47 20.02 -19.68
N CYS A 79 -23.60 20.35 -20.97
CA CYS A 79 -24.24 19.49 -21.98
C CYS A 79 -25.64 18.99 -21.54
N ARG A 80 -26.47 19.88 -21.01
CA ARG A 80 -27.80 19.58 -20.44
C ARG A 80 -27.81 18.62 -19.23
N ARG A 81 -26.65 18.14 -18.77
CA ARG A 81 -26.51 17.27 -17.59
C ARG A 81 -26.05 18.06 -16.38
N TRP A 82 -26.36 17.55 -15.20
CA TRP A 82 -25.88 18.11 -13.97
C TRP A 82 -24.49 17.57 -13.62
N ILE A 83 -23.63 18.44 -13.15
CA ILE A 83 -22.29 18.06 -12.67
C ILE A 83 -22.25 18.28 -11.16
N GLN A 84 -21.89 17.24 -10.46
CA GLN A 84 -21.63 17.27 -9.03
C GLN A 84 -20.12 17.30 -8.81
N PHE A 85 -19.63 18.32 -8.13
CA PHE A 85 -18.22 18.41 -7.74
C PHE A 85 -18.04 17.94 -6.30
N THR A 86 -17.00 17.14 -6.09
CA THR A 86 -16.59 16.60 -4.78
C THR A 86 -15.11 16.89 -4.58
N ARG A 87 -14.70 17.36 -3.41
CA ARG A 87 -13.26 17.50 -3.11
C ARG A 87 -12.61 16.14 -3.02
N TRP A 88 -11.40 16.06 -3.52
CA TRP A 88 -10.63 14.86 -3.35
C TRP A 88 -10.41 14.55 -1.87
N SER A 89 -10.55 13.29 -1.51
CA SER A 89 -10.26 12.75 -0.20
C SER A 89 -9.63 11.37 -0.36
N ARG A 90 -8.73 10.98 0.52
CA ARG A 90 -8.15 9.63 0.54
C ARG A 90 -9.18 8.52 0.77
N PHE A 91 -10.35 8.88 1.30
CA PHE A 91 -11.46 7.95 1.53
C PHE A 91 -12.28 7.64 0.27
N ILE A 92 -12.04 8.37 -0.82
CA ILE A 92 -12.72 8.10 -2.09
C ILE A 92 -12.35 6.69 -2.55
N ARG A 93 -13.36 5.83 -2.72
CA ARG A 93 -13.22 4.41 -3.08
C ARG A 93 -12.51 3.55 -2.03
N ALA A 94 -12.25 4.09 -0.86
CA ALA A 94 -11.69 3.33 0.24
C ALA A 94 -12.82 2.73 1.10
N GLU A 95 -12.68 1.48 1.44
CA GLU A 95 -13.48 0.85 2.47
C GLU A 95 -12.71 0.91 3.80
N PRO A 96 -13.39 1.11 4.93
CA PRO A 96 -12.74 1.08 6.22
C PRO A 96 -12.19 -0.33 6.49
N GLY A 97 -10.95 -0.37 6.96
CA GLY A 97 -10.27 -1.61 7.35
C GLY A 97 -9.48 -1.38 8.62
N ALA A 98 -9.23 -2.46 9.36
CA ALA A 98 -8.49 -2.43 10.60
C ALA A 98 -7.43 -3.52 10.65
N LEU A 99 -6.36 -3.25 11.39
CA LEU A 99 -5.40 -4.24 11.87
C LEU A 99 -5.66 -4.39 13.37
N GLU A 100 -6.31 -5.48 13.75
CA GLU A 100 -6.92 -5.62 15.09
C GLU A 100 -5.95 -6.24 16.10
N TYR A 101 -5.01 -7.05 15.60
CA TYR A 101 -4.14 -7.84 16.46
C TYR A 101 -2.73 -7.26 16.53
N ARG A 102 -2.29 -6.93 17.74
CA ARG A 102 -0.89 -6.60 18.00
C ARG A 102 -0.13 -7.87 18.34
N CYS A 103 0.83 -8.23 17.48
CA CYS A 103 1.51 -9.51 17.57
C CYS A 103 3.01 -9.34 17.77
N LYS A 104 3.59 -10.26 18.54
CA LYS A 104 5.03 -10.47 18.59
C LYS A 104 5.36 -11.69 17.73
N LEU A 105 6.09 -11.46 16.66
CA LEU A 105 6.54 -12.48 15.72
C LEU A 105 8.05 -12.70 15.85
N SER A 106 8.49 -13.89 15.48
CA SER A 106 9.92 -14.19 15.32
C SER A 106 10.14 -14.89 13.99
N PHE A 107 11.13 -14.44 13.23
CA PHE A 107 11.54 -14.98 11.95
C PHE A 107 12.86 -15.74 12.12
N GLU A 108 12.82 -17.06 12.07
CA GLU A 108 13.99 -17.93 12.14
C GLU A 108 14.42 -18.38 10.73
N GLY A 109 15.73 -18.33 10.45
CA GLY A 109 16.29 -18.68 9.15
C GLY A 109 16.46 -17.51 8.20
N LEU A 110 16.06 -16.30 8.60
CA LEU A 110 16.33 -15.10 7.83
C LEU A 110 17.80 -14.71 8.00
N PRO A 111 18.59 -14.52 6.90
CA PRO A 111 20.00 -14.15 7.02
C PRO A 111 20.17 -12.76 7.66
N ASN A 112 21.14 -12.65 8.56
CA ASN A 112 21.32 -11.45 9.39
C ASN A 112 21.54 -10.15 8.59
N GLN A 113 22.19 -10.24 7.41
CA GLN A 113 22.36 -9.10 6.50
C GLN A 113 21.04 -8.59 5.92
N SER A 114 20.00 -9.37 6.03
CA SER A 114 18.64 -9.03 5.54
C SER A 114 17.73 -8.53 6.67
N TRP A 115 18.24 -8.35 7.88
CA TRP A 115 17.47 -7.82 9.00
C TRP A 115 17.30 -6.30 8.86
N THR A 116 16.63 -5.88 7.81
CA THR A 116 16.38 -4.47 7.52
C THR A 116 14.90 -4.15 7.67
N THR A 117 14.62 -2.90 8.01
CA THR A 117 13.23 -2.43 8.15
C THR A 117 12.43 -2.61 6.86
N GLU A 118 13.07 -2.40 5.70
CA GLU A 118 12.45 -2.51 4.38
C GLU A 118 12.01 -3.94 4.09
N LEU A 119 12.89 -4.93 4.34
CA LEU A 119 12.55 -6.33 4.11
C LEU A 119 11.45 -6.78 5.08
N VAL A 120 11.59 -6.45 6.36
CA VAL A 120 10.58 -6.83 7.37
C VAL A 120 9.22 -6.23 7.04
N LYS A 121 9.17 -4.97 6.61
CA LYS A 121 7.92 -4.35 6.14
C LYS A 121 7.33 -5.07 4.92
N ALA A 122 8.16 -5.49 3.98
CA ALA A 122 7.69 -6.24 2.81
C ALA A 122 7.10 -7.59 3.22
N VAL A 123 7.80 -8.35 4.06
CA VAL A 123 7.33 -9.64 4.57
C VAL A 123 6.01 -9.48 5.35
N LEU A 124 5.94 -8.51 6.25
CA LEU A 124 4.72 -8.27 7.04
C LEU A 124 3.55 -7.83 6.17
N LYS A 125 3.80 -7.05 5.12
CA LYS A 125 2.76 -6.65 4.17
C LYS A 125 2.15 -7.88 3.47
N ASP A 126 2.97 -8.84 3.08
CA ASP A 126 2.51 -10.08 2.45
C ASP A 126 1.74 -10.96 3.45
N LEU A 127 2.07 -10.86 4.74
CA LEU A 127 1.33 -11.51 5.83
C LEU A 127 0.06 -10.74 6.26
N GLY A 128 -0.28 -9.65 5.58
CA GLY A 128 -1.44 -8.83 5.90
C GLY A 128 -1.26 -7.95 7.14
N GLY A 129 -0.03 -7.53 7.42
CA GLY A 129 0.30 -6.74 8.59
C GLY A 129 1.13 -5.49 8.33
N GLU A 130 1.44 -4.78 9.41
CA GLU A 130 2.27 -3.58 9.44
C GLU A 130 3.28 -3.64 10.58
N LEU A 131 4.53 -3.28 10.29
CA LEU A 131 5.60 -3.24 11.27
C LEU A 131 5.38 -2.10 12.28
N ILE A 132 5.42 -2.44 13.57
CA ILE A 132 5.50 -1.45 14.66
C ILE A 132 6.99 -1.17 14.94
N GLU A 133 7.74 -2.21 15.31
CA GLU A 133 9.15 -2.09 15.64
C GLU A 133 9.89 -3.42 15.47
N ILE A 134 11.18 -3.33 15.21
CA ILE A 134 12.10 -4.47 15.27
C ILE A 134 12.69 -4.47 16.66
N LEU A 135 12.54 -5.60 17.36
CA LEU A 135 13.05 -5.72 18.72
C LEU A 135 14.58 -5.91 18.70
N PRO A 136 15.29 -5.44 19.75
CA PRO A 136 16.72 -5.69 19.87
C PRO A 136 17.01 -7.19 19.82
N PRO A 137 17.96 -7.65 19.00
CA PRO A 137 18.24 -9.07 18.83
C PRO A 137 18.82 -9.64 20.13
N THR A 138 18.16 -10.67 20.64
CA THR A 138 18.64 -11.44 21.81
C THR A 138 19.64 -12.51 21.39
N ASN A 139 19.57 -12.97 20.14
CA ASN A 139 20.45 -13.95 19.53
C ASN A 139 20.56 -13.70 18.02
N ARG A 140 21.33 -14.54 17.30
CA ARG A 140 21.49 -14.44 15.84
C ARG A 140 20.65 -15.47 15.06
N HIS A 141 19.82 -16.23 15.74
CA HIS A 141 19.03 -17.29 15.11
C HIS A 141 17.66 -16.78 14.64
N GLU A 142 17.13 -15.80 15.35
CA GLU A 142 15.78 -15.29 15.08
C GLU A 142 15.74 -13.76 15.16
N LEU A 143 14.94 -13.16 14.32
CA LEU A 143 14.60 -11.74 14.33
C LEU A 143 13.22 -11.56 14.95
N GLU A 144 13.14 -10.91 16.10
CA GLU A 144 11.87 -10.61 16.75
C GLU A 144 11.33 -9.24 16.33
N VAL A 145 10.04 -9.17 16.07
CA VAL A 145 9.36 -7.95 15.68
C VAL A 145 8.01 -7.80 16.37
N MET A 146 7.60 -6.56 16.58
CA MET A 146 6.22 -6.22 16.93
C MET A 146 5.52 -5.73 15.67
N ALA A 147 4.33 -6.25 15.42
CA ALA A 147 3.55 -5.92 14.23
C ALA A 147 2.07 -5.84 14.53
N TRP A 148 1.35 -5.04 13.75
CA TRP A 148 -0.09 -5.14 13.62
C TRP A 148 -0.42 -6.17 12.55
N LEU A 149 -1.37 -7.06 12.81
CA LEU A 149 -1.90 -8.04 11.85
C LEU A 149 -3.41 -7.89 11.71
N ARG A 150 -3.90 -8.16 10.51
CA ARG A 150 -5.34 -8.26 10.28
C ARG A 150 -5.91 -9.52 10.90
N ASP A 151 -5.23 -10.63 10.71
CA ASP A 151 -5.61 -11.92 11.26
C ASP A 151 -4.36 -12.78 11.48
N PRO A 152 -4.00 -13.08 12.76
CA PRO A 152 -2.84 -13.90 13.08
C PRO A 152 -2.95 -15.35 12.58
N PHE A 153 -4.16 -15.84 12.32
CA PHE A 153 -4.38 -17.21 11.85
C PHE A 153 -3.82 -17.44 10.43
N TYR A 154 -3.81 -16.39 9.60
CA TYR A 154 -3.26 -16.48 8.24
C TYR A 154 -1.75 -16.35 8.15
N VAL A 155 -1.05 -16.15 9.26
CA VAL A 155 0.41 -16.12 9.26
C VAL A 155 0.94 -17.53 8.99
N GLY A 156 1.57 -17.72 7.84
CA GLY A 156 2.19 -18.99 7.48
C GLY A 156 3.34 -19.33 8.43
N LYS A 157 3.35 -20.53 8.98
CA LYS A 157 4.39 -21.00 9.92
C LYS A 157 5.73 -21.23 9.25
N LEU A 158 5.74 -21.49 7.95
CA LEU A 158 6.91 -21.59 7.09
C LEU A 158 6.62 -20.75 5.84
N VAL A 159 7.44 -19.76 5.60
CA VAL A 159 7.38 -18.89 4.42
C VAL A 159 8.70 -18.96 3.66
N THR A 160 8.63 -18.88 2.33
CA THR A 160 9.82 -18.76 1.51
C THR A 160 10.02 -17.31 1.14
N ILE A 161 11.13 -16.73 1.61
CA ILE A 161 11.49 -15.35 1.29
C ILE A 161 12.46 -15.37 0.12
N GLU A 162 12.10 -14.66 -0.94
CA GLU A 162 12.90 -14.51 -2.13
C GLU A 162 13.64 -13.17 -2.11
N ILE A 163 14.97 -13.24 -2.04
CA ILE A 163 15.83 -12.05 -2.02
C ILE A 163 16.58 -11.99 -3.35
N PRO A 164 16.44 -10.89 -4.12
CA PRO A 164 17.22 -10.70 -5.31
C PRO A 164 18.71 -10.73 -5.00
N GLU A 165 19.47 -11.55 -5.71
CA GLU A 165 20.93 -11.54 -5.61
C GLU A 165 21.44 -10.13 -5.95
N PRO A 166 22.24 -9.49 -5.07
CA PRO A 166 22.84 -8.23 -5.41
C PRO A 166 23.63 -8.41 -6.70
N THR A 167 23.47 -7.51 -7.65
CA THR A 167 24.34 -7.42 -8.82
C THR A 167 25.74 -7.13 -8.28
N LEU A 168 26.44 -8.19 -7.88
CA LEU A 168 27.86 -8.11 -7.61
C LEU A 168 28.46 -7.64 -8.93
N PHE A 169 28.78 -6.35 -8.95
CA PHE A 169 29.53 -5.67 -9.98
C PHE A 169 29.71 -6.52 -11.24
N ASN A 170 29.18 -6.10 -12.38
CA ASN A 170 29.84 -6.39 -13.61
C ASN A 170 31.31 -5.98 -13.39
N LYS A 171 32.16 -6.88 -12.91
CA LYS A 171 33.51 -6.87 -13.34
C LYS A 171 33.36 -7.10 -14.84
N GLN A 172 33.28 -6.02 -15.61
CA GLN A 172 33.83 -6.06 -16.94
C GLN A 172 35.19 -6.73 -16.72
N PRO A 173 35.47 -7.88 -17.34
CA PRO A 173 36.82 -8.42 -17.32
C PRO A 173 37.71 -7.25 -17.77
N GLU A 174 38.49 -6.73 -16.80
CA GLU A 174 39.59 -5.87 -17.13
C GLU A 174 40.44 -6.70 -18.08
N SER A 175 40.53 -6.29 -19.35
CA SER A 175 41.16 -7.02 -20.45
C SER A 175 40.41 -8.25 -20.97
N MET A 176 39.34 -8.07 -21.67
CA MET A 176 39.17 -8.81 -22.93
C MET A 176 40.12 -8.16 -23.93
N ASP A 177 41.08 -8.90 -24.46
CA ASP A 177 41.88 -8.44 -25.58
C ASP A 177 40.96 -7.95 -26.69
N GLU A 178 41.27 -6.78 -27.27
CA GLU A 178 40.48 -6.16 -28.36
C GLU A 178 40.17 -7.18 -29.50
N TYR A 179 40.93 -8.24 -29.58
CA TYR A 179 40.76 -9.32 -30.55
C TYR A 179 39.57 -10.24 -30.20
N GLU A 180 39.28 -10.51 -28.92
CA GLU A 180 38.11 -11.29 -28.51
C GLU A 180 36.83 -10.45 -28.60
N ALA A 181 36.92 -9.14 -28.35
CA ALA A 181 35.81 -8.23 -28.54
C ALA A 181 35.36 -8.15 -30.00
N MET A 182 36.29 -8.19 -30.96
CA MET A 182 35.99 -8.20 -32.38
C MET A 182 35.34 -9.50 -32.88
N GLN A 183 35.58 -10.64 -32.24
CA GLN A 183 34.96 -11.91 -32.61
C GLN A 183 33.53 -12.05 -32.14
N PHE A 184 33.12 -11.32 -31.09
CA PHE A 184 31.75 -11.30 -30.58
C PHE A 184 30.84 -10.26 -31.23
N ASP A 185 31.37 -9.35 -32.06
CA ASP A 185 30.61 -8.26 -32.69
C ASP A 185 30.03 -8.65 -34.08
N LEU A 186 30.13 -9.91 -34.45
CA LEU A 186 29.53 -10.41 -35.69
C LEU A 186 28.22 -11.15 -35.40
N GLY A 187 27.17 -10.41 -35.08
CA GLY A 187 25.84 -10.83 -35.47
C GLY A 187 24.82 -11.19 -34.44
N ASP A 188 24.60 -10.37 -33.43
CA ASP A 188 23.29 -10.42 -32.77
C ASP A 188 22.79 -8.99 -32.43
N TYR A 189 22.31 -8.29 -33.44
CA TYR A 189 21.57 -7.03 -33.31
C TYR A 189 20.09 -7.27 -32.90
N GLY A 190 19.81 -8.39 -32.22
CA GLY A 190 18.54 -8.55 -31.54
C GLY A 190 18.53 -7.71 -30.25
N PRO A 191 17.35 -7.14 -29.84
CA PRO A 191 17.26 -6.54 -28.52
C PRO A 191 17.68 -7.58 -27.49
N SER A 192 18.73 -7.26 -26.71
CA SER A 192 19.28 -8.19 -25.72
C SER A 192 18.15 -8.69 -24.84
N SER A 193 17.83 -9.97 -24.95
CA SER A 193 16.83 -10.61 -24.10
C SER A 193 17.14 -10.28 -22.65
N PRO A 194 16.18 -9.77 -21.85
CA PRO A 194 16.45 -9.39 -20.49
C PRO A 194 16.99 -10.59 -19.74
N LYS A 195 18.23 -10.49 -19.27
CA LYS A 195 18.87 -11.57 -18.49
C LYS A 195 18.00 -11.84 -17.27
N LYS A 196 17.69 -13.11 -17.01
CA LYS A 196 16.95 -13.51 -15.79
C LYS A 196 17.72 -13.02 -14.58
N LYS A 197 17.03 -12.30 -13.69
CA LYS A 197 17.59 -11.87 -12.42
C LYS A 197 17.67 -13.07 -11.48
N ARG A 198 18.84 -13.34 -10.92
CA ARG A 198 19.02 -14.39 -9.92
C ARG A 198 18.42 -13.97 -8.58
N THR A 199 17.90 -14.93 -7.87
CA THR A 199 17.32 -14.74 -6.54
C THR A 199 17.78 -15.87 -5.62
N LEU A 200 17.80 -15.59 -4.32
CA LEU A 200 18.09 -16.54 -3.27
C LEU A 200 16.81 -16.82 -2.50
N LEU A 201 16.48 -18.08 -2.35
CA LEU A 201 15.27 -18.51 -1.64
C LEU A 201 15.65 -18.95 -0.22
N TYR A 202 15.06 -18.32 0.78
CA TYR A 202 15.28 -18.64 2.19
C TYR A 202 13.99 -19.22 2.79
N PRO A 203 13.99 -20.48 3.24
CA PRO A 203 12.91 -21.00 4.07
C PRO A 203 13.01 -20.37 5.45
N VAL A 204 11.99 -19.64 5.85
CA VAL A 204 11.93 -18.91 7.13
C VAL A 204 10.80 -19.46 7.96
N LEU A 205 11.11 -19.91 9.17
CA LEU A 205 10.08 -20.25 10.17
C LEU A 205 9.55 -18.95 10.79
N CYS A 206 8.24 -18.81 10.76
CA CYS A 206 7.55 -17.69 11.37
C CYS A 206 6.85 -18.17 12.65
N HIS A 207 7.37 -17.74 13.78
CA HIS A 207 6.82 -18.09 15.08
C HIS A 207 5.93 -16.97 15.60
N MET A 208 4.73 -17.33 16.04
CA MET A 208 3.84 -16.44 16.76
C MET A 208 4.17 -16.55 18.25
N LYS A 209 4.81 -15.52 18.84
CA LYS A 209 5.20 -15.53 20.26
C LYS A 209 4.10 -14.96 21.15
N GLU A 210 3.44 -13.90 20.69
CA GLU A 210 2.40 -13.23 21.46
C GLU A 210 1.35 -12.63 20.52
N VAL A 211 0.09 -12.70 20.92
CA VAL A 211 -1.03 -12.02 20.28
C VAL A 211 -1.78 -11.24 21.36
N ILE A 212 -1.99 -9.96 21.10
CA ILE A 212 -2.88 -9.11 21.90
C ILE A 212 -4.06 -8.76 21.01
N ASP A 213 -5.20 -9.32 21.35
CA ASP A 213 -6.49 -8.97 20.77
C ASP A 213 -7.03 -7.76 21.52
N ARG A 214 -7.27 -6.66 20.82
CA ARG A 214 -7.83 -5.45 21.41
C ARG A 214 -9.34 -5.32 21.19
N GLY A 215 -9.94 -6.35 20.61
CA GLY A 215 -11.35 -6.34 20.24
C GLY A 215 -11.65 -5.39 19.08
N PRO A 216 -12.91 -5.20 18.72
CA PRO A 216 -13.33 -4.36 17.63
C PRO A 216 -12.92 -2.90 17.87
N LEU A 217 -12.48 -2.22 16.81
CA LEU A 217 -12.31 -0.77 16.84
C LEU A 217 -13.67 -0.14 17.11
N LEU A 218 -13.75 0.60 18.21
CA LEU A 218 -14.90 1.45 18.46
C LEU A 218 -14.79 2.65 17.53
N ALA A 219 -15.84 2.93 16.74
CA ALA A 219 -15.90 4.13 15.97
C ALA A 219 -15.90 5.34 16.93
N GLU A 220 -15.08 6.36 16.63
CA GLU A 220 -15.01 7.60 17.43
C GLU A 220 -16.37 8.29 17.58
N ASP A 221 -17.31 7.97 16.66
CA ASP A 221 -18.65 8.54 16.59
C ASP A 221 -19.73 7.69 17.30
N LEU A 222 -19.36 6.63 18.01
CA LEU A 222 -20.35 5.86 18.77
C LEU A 222 -20.90 6.69 19.94
N PRO A 223 -22.21 6.68 20.15
CA PRO A 223 -22.81 7.32 21.31
C PRO A 223 -22.15 6.83 22.61
N ALA A 224 -21.94 7.73 23.58
CA ALA A 224 -21.27 7.39 24.84
C ALA A 224 -21.95 6.24 25.60
N GLU A 225 -23.25 6.07 25.44
CA GLU A 225 -24.05 4.98 25.98
C GLU A 225 -23.74 3.59 25.39
N TRP A 226 -23.08 3.55 24.22
CA TRP A 226 -22.68 2.32 23.52
C TRP A 226 -21.21 1.98 23.75
N LEU A 227 -20.49 2.88 24.43
CA LEU A 227 -19.12 2.60 24.82
C LEU A 227 -19.15 1.61 25.99
N PRO A 228 -18.33 0.55 25.95
CA PRO A 228 -18.19 -0.35 27.10
C PRO A 228 -17.72 0.43 28.32
N ALA A 229 -18.17 0.01 29.51
CA ALA A 229 -17.74 0.64 30.75
C ALA A 229 -16.21 0.60 30.89
N GLU A 230 -15.63 1.63 31.52
CA GLU A 230 -14.19 1.68 31.79
C GLU A 230 -13.74 0.39 32.46
N GLY A 231 -12.85 -0.37 31.80
CA GLY A 231 -12.35 -1.68 32.27
C GLY A 231 -12.85 -2.89 31.48
N GLU A 232 -13.89 -2.76 30.64
CA GLU A 232 -14.37 -3.86 29.78
C GLU A 232 -13.58 -4.05 28.49
N HIS A 233 -12.64 -3.15 28.17
CA HIS A 233 -11.66 -3.34 27.10
C HIS A 233 -10.58 -4.35 27.55
N LEU A 234 -10.99 -5.58 27.82
CA LEU A 234 -10.07 -6.66 28.11
C LEU A 234 -9.33 -6.99 26.81
N SER A 235 -8.14 -6.42 26.67
CA SER A 235 -7.20 -6.92 25.67
C SER A 235 -6.82 -8.35 26.08
N HIS A 236 -7.27 -9.31 25.28
CA HIS A 236 -6.89 -10.71 25.52
C HIS A 236 -5.47 -10.93 25.03
N LYS A 237 -4.58 -11.26 25.96
CA LYS A 237 -3.19 -11.56 25.68
C LYS A 237 -2.99 -13.07 25.64
N HIS A 238 -2.53 -13.57 24.49
CA HIS A 238 -2.17 -14.96 24.29
C HIS A 238 -0.65 -15.07 24.11
N ILE A 239 -0.01 -15.97 24.86
CA ILE A 239 1.43 -16.25 24.77
C ILE A 239 1.60 -17.68 24.30
N PHE A 240 2.39 -17.86 23.25
CA PHE A 240 2.63 -19.15 22.63
C PHE A 240 4.03 -19.66 22.96
N LYS A 241 4.14 -20.96 23.23
CA LYS A 241 5.43 -21.62 23.37
C LYS A 241 5.95 -21.99 21.99
N THR A 242 7.09 -21.45 21.63
CA THR A 242 7.77 -21.73 20.36
C THR A 242 9.08 -22.47 20.62
N ARG A 243 9.55 -23.24 19.65
CA ARG A 243 10.82 -23.96 19.69
C ARG A 243 11.59 -23.71 18.41
N LEU A 244 12.84 -23.30 18.53
CA LEU A 244 13.73 -23.08 17.39
C LEU A 244 13.90 -24.38 16.57
N GLY A 245 13.92 -24.26 15.27
CA GLY A 245 14.04 -25.37 14.31
C GLY A 245 12.78 -26.22 14.15
N LYS A 246 11.65 -25.87 14.79
CA LYS A 246 10.41 -26.62 14.69
C LYS A 246 9.25 -25.73 14.28
N ILE A 247 8.39 -26.28 13.42
CA ILE A 247 7.14 -25.60 13.03
C ILE A 247 6.19 -25.59 14.24
N ASP A 248 5.65 -24.42 14.57
CA ASP A 248 4.72 -24.26 15.70
C ASP A 248 3.48 -25.16 15.57
N GLY A 249 3.09 -25.78 16.68
CA GLY A 249 1.92 -26.66 16.74
C GLY A 249 2.13 -28.08 16.18
N THR A 250 3.34 -28.43 15.72
CA THR A 250 3.70 -29.82 15.50
C THR A 250 4.12 -30.41 16.84
N GLY A 251 3.13 -30.79 17.66
CA GLY A 251 3.37 -31.52 18.92
C GLY A 251 3.87 -32.93 18.63
N GLU A 252 4.96 -33.36 19.28
CA GLU A 252 5.12 -34.76 19.58
C GLU A 252 3.89 -35.14 20.43
N SER A 253 3.02 -36.00 19.93
CA SER A 253 2.15 -36.75 20.78
C SER A 253 3.09 -37.53 21.71
N GLU A 254 3.25 -37.06 22.96
CA GLU A 254 3.81 -37.89 24.00
C GLU A 254 2.89 -39.12 24.07
N ALA A 255 3.34 -40.23 23.51
CA ALA A 255 2.77 -41.53 23.77
C ALA A 255 3.02 -41.82 25.26
N VAL A 256 1.95 -41.80 26.05
CA VAL A 256 1.90 -42.36 27.38
C VAL A 256 1.85 -43.87 27.27
#